data_b47f6feddaf5c837661b81ab300d91e1
#
_entry.id   b47f6feddaf5c837661b81ab300d91e1
#
_cell.length_a   1.000
_cell.length_b   1.000
_cell.length_c   1.000
_cell.angle_alpha   90.00
_cell.angle_beta   90.00
_cell.angle_gamma   90.00
#
_symmetry.space_group_name_H-M   'P 1'
#
loop_
_entity.id
_entity.type
_entity.pdbx_description
1 polymer ?
#
loop_
_entity_poly.entity_id
_entity_poly.type
_entity_poly.pdbx_seq_one_letter_code
_entity_poly.pdbx_strand_id
1 'polypeptide(L)'
;MSKKHPIQLSDHFTYARLFRFVLPSIVMMVFTSIYGVVDGLFVSNFAGKTAFASINLIMPFLIILGAMGFMLGTGGTALVSRVLGEGDKERANEYFSMITLFGILLGVILTVVGVLAMRPMAILLGATEAMVDDCVLYGRIVVCFLTSFMLQNMFQSFLIAAERPKFGLLITLAAGVTNMVLDALFVGVFRWGIAGAAIATGISQTVGGVVPLMYFLFSKSSPLRLRWTKFEVQPLLRSCANGSSELMSNISGSLIGMLYNAQLMRFLGEDGVATYGVLMYVQFIFVAIDIGYSIGCAPIISYHYGAQNHPELRNLLTKGLKVMGILGIVMTIAAISLSGTLANIFVGYDATLCELTRHAFHLFSFAFLLAGFNIFLSSFFTALNNGGVSAAISFLRTLVFQAASVILLPMALDVDGLWWAASAAEALAFVVSIGFLLAMKGNYHYFDKT
;
A
#
# COMPACT_ATOMS: atom_id res chain seq x y z
N MET A 1 1.15 -37.93 -10.91
CA MET A 1 1.13 -36.47 -10.76
C MET A 1 2.50 -36.01 -10.29
N SER A 2 3.29 -35.39 -11.16
CA SER A 2 4.61 -34.83 -10.80
C SER A 2 4.45 -33.85 -9.67
N LYS A 3 5.14 -34.02 -8.54
CA LYS A 3 5.21 -33.02 -7.46
C LYS A 3 5.85 -31.77 -8.06
N LYS A 4 5.03 -30.77 -8.38
CA LYS A 4 5.53 -29.46 -8.84
C LYS A 4 6.39 -28.90 -7.71
N HIS A 5 7.69 -28.78 -7.93
CA HIS A 5 8.59 -28.11 -7.01
C HIS A 5 8.06 -26.70 -6.68
N PRO A 6 8.13 -26.23 -5.43
CA PRO A 6 7.79 -24.86 -5.09
C PRO A 6 8.66 -23.90 -5.91
N ILE A 7 8.08 -22.80 -6.35
CA ILE A 7 8.81 -21.76 -7.09
C ILE A 7 9.75 -21.07 -6.11
N GLN A 8 11.03 -20.99 -6.47
CA GLN A 8 12.08 -20.36 -5.69
C GLN A 8 12.46 -18.99 -6.29
N LEU A 9 13.02 -18.11 -5.46
CA LEU A 9 13.48 -16.79 -5.93
C LEU A 9 14.62 -16.91 -6.98
N SER A 10 15.40 -18.00 -6.92
CA SER A 10 16.50 -18.28 -7.84
C SER A 10 16.09 -18.82 -9.22
N ASP A 11 14.81 -19.11 -9.40
CA ASP A 11 14.31 -19.68 -10.66
C ASP A 11 14.36 -18.67 -11.81
N HIS A 12 14.44 -19.18 -13.05
CA HIS A 12 14.13 -18.37 -14.22
C HIS A 12 12.61 -18.16 -14.33
N PHE A 13 12.18 -16.90 -14.45
CA PHE A 13 10.76 -16.53 -14.46
C PHE A 13 10.22 -16.34 -15.88
N THR A 14 9.52 -17.37 -16.38
CA THR A 14 8.59 -17.22 -17.52
C THR A 14 7.34 -16.45 -17.08
N TYR A 15 6.54 -15.91 -18.01
CA TYR A 15 5.27 -15.22 -17.65
C TYR A 15 4.37 -16.10 -16.76
N ALA A 16 4.18 -17.38 -17.10
CA ALA A 16 3.33 -18.29 -16.33
C ALA A 16 3.85 -18.52 -14.91
N ARG A 17 5.19 -18.65 -14.74
CA ARG A 17 5.81 -18.83 -13.43
C ARG A 17 5.75 -17.56 -12.61
N LEU A 18 6.00 -16.40 -13.21
CA LEU A 18 5.91 -15.10 -12.59
C LEU A 18 4.49 -14.82 -12.08
N PHE A 19 3.49 -14.96 -12.94
CA PHE A 19 2.09 -14.76 -12.53
C PHE A 19 1.66 -15.73 -11.42
N ARG A 20 2.06 -16.99 -11.49
CA ARG A 20 1.75 -17.97 -10.42
C ARG A 20 2.36 -17.60 -9.08
N PHE A 21 3.53 -16.97 -9.08
CA PHE A 21 4.20 -16.52 -7.86
C PHE A 21 3.60 -15.23 -7.32
N VAL A 22 3.30 -14.26 -8.19
CA VAL A 22 2.86 -12.91 -7.84
C VAL A 22 1.35 -12.82 -7.59
N LEU A 23 0.54 -13.69 -8.22
CA LEU A 23 -0.92 -13.66 -8.10
C LEU A 23 -1.43 -13.67 -6.65
N PRO A 24 -0.88 -14.46 -5.71
CA PRO A 24 -1.29 -14.37 -4.31
C PRO A 24 -1.10 -12.99 -3.71
N SER A 25 -0.03 -12.26 -4.08
CA SER A 25 0.22 -10.89 -3.58
C SER A 25 -0.77 -9.89 -4.16
N ILE A 26 -1.15 -10.04 -5.44
CA ILE A 26 -2.19 -9.22 -6.06
C ILE A 26 -3.53 -9.44 -5.35
N VAL A 27 -3.94 -10.69 -5.18
CA VAL A 27 -5.21 -11.03 -4.51
C VAL A 27 -5.20 -10.54 -3.06
N MET A 28 -4.07 -10.64 -2.37
CA MET A 28 -3.89 -10.13 -1.01
C MET A 28 -4.14 -8.62 -0.94
N MET A 29 -3.56 -7.84 -1.83
CA MET A 29 -3.71 -6.38 -1.83
C MET A 29 -5.14 -5.94 -2.22
N VAL A 30 -5.73 -6.58 -3.23
CA VAL A 30 -7.13 -6.33 -3.63
C VAL A 30 -8.09 -6.68 -2.49
N PHE A 31 -7.90 -7.82 -1.84
CA PHE A 31 -8.74 -8.22 -0.71
C PHE A 31 -8.60 -7.24 0.46
N THR A 32 -7.39 -6.78 0.76
CA THR A 32 -7.13 -5.75 1.79
C THR A 32 -7.90 -4.45 1.48
N SER A 33 -7.94 -4.02 0.23
CA SER A 33 -8.71 -2.84 -0.18
C SER A 33 -10.21 -3.04 -0.01
N ILE A 34 -10.71 -4.22 -0.36
CA ILE A 34 -12.15 -4.54 -0.26
C ILE A 34 -12.61 -4.61 1.20
N TYR A 35 -11.87 -5.33 2.05
CA TYR A 35 -12.32 -5.46 3.44
C TYR A 35 -12.27 -4.12 4.19
N GLY A 36 -11.35 -3.22 3.86
CA GLY A 36 -11.33 -1.87 4.40
C GLY A 36 -12.59 -1.06 4.06
N VAL A 37 -13.13 -1.24 2.84
CA VAL A 37 -14.44 -0.65 2.46
C VAL A 37 -15.57 -1.27 3.27
N VAL A 38 -15.56 -2.58 3.48
CA VAL A 38 -16.59 -3.29 4.27
C VAL A 38 -16.60 -2.83 5.72
N ASP A 39 -15.41 -2.69 6.35
CA ASP A 39 -15.27 -2.14 7.71
C ASP A 39 -15.92 -0.74 7.82
N GLY A 40 -15.60 0.15 6.87
CA GLY A 40 -16.21 1.49 6.80
C GLY A 40 -17.73 1.44 6.67
N LEU A 41 -18.30 0.48 5.92
CA LEU A 41 -19.74 0.30 5.79
C LEU A 41 -20.38 -0.16 7.10
N PHE A 42 -19.77 -1.06 7.86
CA PHE A 42 -20.28 -1.46 9.17
C PHE A 42 -20.32 -0.29 10.14
N VAL A 43 -19.24 0.47 10.24
CA VAL A 43 -19.19 1.65 11.11
C VAL A 43 -20.24 2.70 10.71
N SER A 44 -20.33 3.03 9.41
CA SER A 44 -21.28 4.02 8.91
C SER A 44 -22.74 3.66 9.23
N ASN A 45 -23.10 2.39 9.07
CA ASN A 45 -24.50 1.95 9.23
C ASN A 45 -24.91 1.67 10.69
N PHE A 46 -23.98 1.25 11.54
CA PHE A 46 -24.30 0.78 12.89
C PHE A 46 -23.77 1.66 14.01
N ALA A 47 -22.67 2.40 13.83
CA ALA A 47 -22.10 3.29 14.84
C ALA A 47 -22.58 4.74 14.72
N GLY A 48 -23.14 5.12 13.57
CA GLY A 48 -23.73 6.44 13.33
C GLY A 48 -22.80 7.44 12.65
N LYS A 49 -23.41 8.55 12.18
CA LYS A 49 -22.73 9.55 11.34
C LYS A 49 -21.53 10.21 12.03
N THR A 50 -21.67 10.61 13.30
CA THR A 50 -20.61 11.29 14.06
C THR A 50 -19.42 10.35 14.30
N ALA A 51 -19.69 9.10 14.68
CA ALA A 51 -18.67 8.05 14.86
C ALA A 51 -17.89 7.80 13.57
N PHE A 52 -18.59 7.64 12.45
CA PHE A 52 -17.97 7.46 11.14
C PHE A 52 -17.09 8.66 10.72
N ALA A 53 -17.60 9.89 10.95
CA ALA A 53 -16.83 11.10 10.68
C ALA A 53 -15.57 11.19 11.57
N SER A 54 -15.68 10.82 12.84
CA SER A 54 -14.56 10.82 13.80
C SER A 54 -13.47 9.84 13.39
N ILE A 55 -13.83 8.63 12.94
CA ILE A 55 -12.88 7.64 12.43
C ILE A 55 -12.15 8.18 11.21
N ASN A 56 -12.88 8.71 10.21
CA ASN A 56 -12.27 9.24 9.00
C ASN A 56 -11.32 10.41 9.29
N LEU A 57 -11.62 11.22 10.29
CA LEU A 57 -10.77 12.35 10.69
C LEU A 57 -9.44 11.90 11.28
N ILE A 58 -9.45 10.86 12.15
CA ILE A 58 -8.23 10.39 12.83
C ILE A 58 -7.43 9.37 12.00
N MET A 59 -8.04 8.74 10.98
CA MET A 59 -7.41 7.73 10.13
C MET A 59 -6.07 8.16 9.51
N PRO A 60 -5.89 9.37 8.95
CA PRO A 60 -4.59 9.78 8.42
C PRO A 60 -3.45 9.67 9.43
N PHE A 61 -3.70 10.04 10.68
CA PHE A 61 -2.70 9.91 11.74
C PHE A 61 -2.35 8.44 12.02
N LEU A 62 -3.36 7.57 12.11
CA LEU A 62 -3.16 6.13 12.33
C LEU A 62 -2.41 5.46 11.16
N ILE A 63 -2.73 5.84 9.93
CA ILE A 63 -2.06 5.35 8.72
C ILE A 63 -0.58 5.76 8.73
N ILE A 64 -0.27 7.00 9.08
CA ILE A 64 1.13 7.50 9.15
C ILE A 64 1.93 6.69 10.17
N LEU A 65 1.38 6.42 11.37
CA LEU A 65 2.04 5.58 12.36
C LEU A 65 2.27 4.16 11.83
N GLY A 66 1.27 3.57 11.19
CA GLY A 66 1.34 2.22 10.62
C GLY A 66 2.24 2.10 9.40
N ALA A 67 2.43 3.19 8.65
CA ALA A 67 3.27 3.23 7.45
C ALA A 67 4.75 2.89 7.73
N MET A 68 5.20 3.03 8.97
CA MET A 68 6.51 2.53 9.41
C MET A 68 6.65 1.01 9.20
N GLY A 69 5.56 0.25 9.35
CA GLY A 69 5.54 -1.19 9.06
C GLY A 69 5.75 -1.49 7.57
N PHE A 70 5.12 -0.73 6.68
CA PHE A 70 5.35 -0.84 5.23
C PHE A 70 6.80 -0.48 4.87
N MET A 71 7.33 0.60 5.42
CA MET A 71 8.72 1.02 5.21
C MET A 71 9.71 -0.10 5.59
N LEU A 72 9.56 -0.67 6.78
CA LEU A 72 10.42 -1.76 7.24
C LEU A 72 10.19 -3.05 6.45
N GLY A 73 8.96 -3.32 6.02
CA GLY A 73 8.61 -4.48 5.22
C GLY A 73 9.26 -4.46 3.84
N THR A 74 9.03 -3.41 3.07
CA THR A 74 9.54 -3.30 1.68
C THR A 74 11.04 -3.10 1.63
N GLY A 75 11.57 -2.16 2.42
CA GLY A 75 13.01 -1.90 2.49
C GLY A 75 13.81 -3.05 3.09
N GLY A 76 13.28 -3.68 4.14
CA GLY A 76 13.88 -4.85 4.77
C GLY A 76 13.90 -6.07 3.86
N THR A 77 12.78 -6.33 3.19
CA THR A 77 12.67 -7.42 2.23
C THR A 77 13.67 -7.28 1.08
N ALA A 78 13.83 -6.08 0.55
CA ALA A 78 14.81 -5.81 -0.50
C ALA A 78 16.25 -6.07 -0.02
N LEU A 79 16.62 -5.64 1.19
CA LEU A 79 17.93 -5.90 1.76
C LEU A 79 18.15 -7.41 2.01
N VAL A 80 17.20 -8.08 2.64
CA VAL A 80 17.29 -9.51 2.97
C VAL A 80 17.33 -10.39 1.72
N SER A 81 16.48 -10.11 0.73
CA SER A 81 16.44 -10.88 -0.52
C SER A 81 17.71 -10.71 -1.34
N ARG A 82 18.32 -9.52 -1.31
CA ARG A 82 19.62 -9.28 -1.92
C ARG A 82 20.70 -10.15 -1.28
N VAL A 83 20.79 -10.16 0.04
CA VAL A 83 21.80 -10.97 0.78
C VAL A 83 21.56 -12.46 0.56
N LEU A 84 20.30 -12.92 0.42
CA LEU A 84 19.98 -14.30 -0.01
C LEU A 84 20.52 -14.58 -1.42
N GLY A 85 20.44 -13.62 -2.34
CA GLY A 85 20.99 -13.71 -3.68
C GLY A 85 22.53 -13.77 -3.70
N GLU A 86 23.19 -13.08 -2.79
CA GLU A 86 24.63 -13.13 -2.54
C GLU A 86 25.08 -14.50 -1.97
N GLY A 87 24.12 -15.36 -1.57
CA GLY A 87 24.37 -16.72 -1.04
C GLY A 87 24.54 -16.79 0.47
N ASP A 88 24.52 -15.66 1.18
CA ASP A 88 24.74 -15.60 2.63
C ASP A 88 23.40 -15.70 3.39
N LYS A 89 22.93 -16.93 3.59
CA LYS A 89 21.68 -17.22 4.30
C LYS A 89 21.74 -16.87 5.79
N GLU A 90 22.91 -16.95 6.42
CA GLU A 90 23.03 -16.63 7.85
C GLU A 90 22.84 -15.13 8.07
N ARG A 91 23.54 -14.33 7.30
CA ARG A 91 23.44 -12.87 7.37
C ARG A 91 22.05 -12.37 6.97
N ALA A 92 21.40 -13.02 6.00
CA ALA A 92 20.00 -12.70 5.65
C ALA A 92 19.05 -12.93 6.83
N ASN A 93 19.22 -14.03 7.60
CA ASN A 93 18.44 -14.29 8.80
C ASN A 93 18.75 -13.32 9.96
N GLU A 94 20.00 -12.90 10.10
CA GLU A 94 20.39 -11.87 11.07
C GLU A 94 19.70 -10.54 10.76
N TYR A 95 19.75 -10.09 9.51
CA TYR A 95 19.08 -8.84 9.10
C TYR A 95 17.57 -8.94 9.23
N PHE A 96 16.95 -10.04 8.82
CA PHE A 96 15.53 -10.29 9.02
C PHE A 96 15.12 -10.20 10.48
N SER A 97 15.88 -10.85 11.37
CA SER A 97 15.64 -10.85 12.82
C SER A 97 15.80 -9.47 13.43
N MET A 98 16.85 -8.76 13.04
CA MET A 98 17.14 -7.39 13.49
C MET A 98 16.02 -6.42 13.09
N ILE A 99 15.60 -6.46 11.82
CA ILE A 99 14.51 -5.59 11.31
C ILE A 99 13.20 -5.91 12.02
N THR A 100 12.90 -7.19 12.25
CA THR A 100 11.70 -7.62 12.98
C THR A 100 11.71 -7.12 14.42
N LEU A 101 12.82 -7.30 15.12
CA LEU A 101 12.97 -6.82 16.50
C LEU A 101 12.86 -5.30 16.59
N PHE A 102 13.51 -4.59 15.65
CA PHE A 102 13.39 -3.13 15.57
C PHE A 102 11.95 -2.69 15.30
N GLY A 103 11.23 -3.39 14.41
CA GLY A 103 9.81 -3.14 14.13
C GLY A 103 8.93 -3.30 15.37
N ILE A 104 9.19 -4.32 16.20
CA ILE A 104 8.49 -4.52 17.47
C ILE A 104 8.79 -3.36 18.45
N LEU A 105 10.07 -3.02 18.63
CA LEU A 105 10.47 -1.94 19.53
C LEU A 105 9.89 -0.59 19.09
N LEU A 106 10.01 -0.28 17.80
CA LEU A 106 9.45 0.93 17.23
C LEU A 106 7.92 0.97 17.38
N GLY A 107 7.25 -0.16 17.14
CA GLY A 107 5.80 -0.29 17.31
C GLY A 107 5.36 0.00 18.75
N VAL A 108 6.08 -0.53 19.74
CA VAL A 108 5.81 -0.24 21.17
C VAL A 108 6.03 1.25 21.49
N ILE A 109 7.12 1.84 21.02
CA ILE A 109 7.40 3.27 21.24
C ILE A 109 6.30 4.12 20.59
N LEU A 110 5.94 3.85 19.34
CA LEU A 110 4.89 4.57 18.63
C LEU A 110 3.51 4.35 19.24
N THR A 111 3.24 3.19 19.85
CA THR A 111 2.04 2.94 20.63
C THR A 111 1.95 3.92 21.80
N VAL A 112 3.00 4.03 22.61
CA VAL A 112 3.02 4.96 23.75
C VAL A 112 2.86 6.41 23.29
N VAL A 113 3.64 6.82 22.30
CA VAL A 113 3.56 8.18 21.72
C VAL A 113 2.17 8.45 21.13
N GLY A 114 1.61 7.49 20.39
CA GLY A 114 0.30 7.62 19.75
C GLY A 114 -0.84 7.73 20.76
N VAL A 115 -0.82 6.95 21.84
CA VAL A 115 -1.82 7.03 22.92
C VAL A 115 -1.79 8.42 23.59
N LEU A 116 -0.60 8.95 23.87
CA LEU A 116 -0.43 10.26 24.49
C LEU A 116 -0.79 11.42 23.53
N ALA A 117 -0.41 11.28 22.25
CA ALA A 117 -0.64 12.31 21.25
C ALA A 117 -2.07 12.30 20.68
N MET A 118 -2.90 11.30 20.98
CA MET A 118 -4.20 11.10 20.32
C MET A 118 -5.13 12.32 20.46
N ARG A 119 -5.29 12.85 21.67
CA ARG A 119 -6.18 14.00 21.91
C ARG A 119 -5.67 15.29 21.24
N PRO A 120 -4.40 15.70 21.41
CA PRO A 120 -3.84 16.82 20.66
C PRO A 120 -3.97 16.69 19.15
N MET A 121 -3.75 15.48 18.62
CA MET A 121 -3.85 15.24 17.17
C MET A 121 -5.29 15.32 16.66
N ALA A 122 -6.27 14.80 17.41
CA ALA A 122 -7.68 14.94 17.05
C ALA A 122 -8.09 16.43 16.96
N ILE A 123 -7.68 17.25 17.92
CA ILE A 123 -7.94 18.70 17.93
C ILE A 123 -7.22 19.37 16.75
N LEU A 124 -5.95 19.05 16.51
CA LEU A 124 -5.16 19.61 15.41
C LEU A 124 -5.77 19.30 14.04
N LEU A 125 -6.35 18.12 13.88
CA LEU A 125 -7.04 17.69 12.65
C LEU A 125 -8.43 18.32 12.48
N GLY A 126 -8.91 19.10 13.47
CA GLY A 126 -10.17 19.83 13.39
C GLY A 126 -11.37 19.08 13.96
N ALA A 127 -11.17 18.14 14.90
CA ALA A 127 -12.28 17.51 15.59
C ALA A 127 -13.13 18.52 16.36
N THR A 128 -14.45 18.46 16.18
CA THR A 128 -15.40 19.22 17.00
C THR A 128 -15.49 18.64 18.40
N GLU A 129 -16.03 19.40 19.37
CA GLU A 129 -16.22 18.90 20.75
C GLU A 129 -16.96 17.56 20.79
N ALA A 130 -17.95 17.39 19.91
CA ALA A 130 -18.71 16.14 19.79
C ALA A 130 -17.91 14.96 19.21
N MET A 131 -16.81 15.23 18.49
CA MET A 131 -16.01 14.21 17.81
C MET A 131 -14.74 13.83 18.57
N VAL A 132 -14.20 14.72 19.42
CA VAL A 132 -12.90 14.50 20.09
C VAL A 132 -12.88 13.21 20.87
N ASP A 133 -13.91 12.94 21.65
CA ASP A 133 -13.95 11.76 22.53
C ASP A 133 -14.07 10.46 21.72
N ASP A 134 -14.80 10.46 20.61
CA ASP A 134 -14.87 9.34 19.67
C ASP A 134 -13.53 9.10 18.96
N CYS A 135 -12.87 10.18 18.50
CA CYS A 135 -11.52 10.11 17.90
C CYS A 135 -10.51 9.52 18.89
N VAL A 136 -10.54 9.97 20.14
CA VAL A 136 -9.63 9.52 21.19
C VAL A 136 -9.90 8.06 21.57
N LEU A 137 -11.17 7.68 21.72
CA LEU A 137 -11.54 6.31 22.06
C LEU A 137 -11.11 5.34 20.97
N TYR A 138 -11.51 5.59 19.73
CA TYR A 138 -11.15 4.75 18.57
C TYR A 138 -9.65 4.70 18.38
N GLY A 139 -9.02 5.86 18.30
CA GLY A 139 -7.59 5.96 18.01
C GLY A 139 -6.73 5.29 19.08
N ARG A 140 -7.03 5.47 20.37
CA ARG A 140 -6.27 4.82 21.45
C ARG A 140 -6.39 3.30 21.39
N ILE A 141 -7.59 2.76 21.14
CA ILE A 141 -7.78 1.31 21.02
C ILE A 141 -6.98 0.77 19.84
N VAL A 142 -7.10 1.37 18.65
CA VAL A 142 -6.38 0.93 17.45
C VAL A 142 -4.86 1.02 17.64
N VAL A 143 -4.37 2.11 18.24
CA VAL A 143 -2.93 2.29 18.50
C VAL A 143 -2.38 1.28 19.50
N CYS A 144 -3.18 0.77 20.45
CA CYS A 144 -2.74 -0.34 21.30
C CYS A 144 -2.37 -1.60 20.51
N PHE A 145 -2.92 -1.78 19.31
CA PHE A 145 -2.59 -2.87 18.38
C PHE A 145 -1.59 -2.45 17.27
N LEU A 146 -1.02 -1.24 17.35
CA LEU A 146 -0.15 -0.70 16.31
C LEU A 146 1.06 -1.60 16.01
N THR A 147 1.67 -2.18 17.03
CA THR A 147 2.77 -3.14 16.84
C THR A 147 2.34 -4.33 15.98
N SER A 148 1.14 -4.88 16.21
CA SER A 148 0.57 -5.97 15.41
C SER A 148 0.30 -5.53 13.98
N PHE A 149 -0.21 -4.33 13.77
CA PHE A 149 -0.44 -3.74 12.45
C PHE A 149 0.88 -3.55 11.68
N MET A 150 1.91 -3.02 12.32
CA MET A 150 3.23 -2.89 11.71
C MET A 150 3.81 -4.25 11.33
N LEU A 151 3.72 -5.26 12.20
CA LEU A 151 4.18 -6.62 11.92
C LEU A 151 3.39 -7.26 10.77
N GLN A 152 2.07 -7.06 10.69
CA GLN A 152 1.25 -7.53 9.58
C GLN A 152 1.78 -7.00 8.25
N ASN A 153 2.03 -5.70 8.15
CA ASN A 153 2.53 -5.06 6.93
C ASN A 153 3.95 -5.53 6.58
N MET A 154 4.82 -5.67 7.58
CA MET A 154 6.18 -6.20 7.39
C MET A 154 6.15 -7.64 6.86
N PHE A 155 5.37 -8.52 7.49
CA PHE A 155 5.34 -9.92 7.16
C PHE A 155 4.63 -10.22 5.83
N GLN A 156 3.74 -9.36 5.36
CA GLN A 156 3.22 -9.46 3.98
C GLN A 156 4.38 -9.50 2.96
N SER A 157 5.36 -8.62 3.10
CA SER A 157 6.54 -8.60 2.22
C SER A 157 7.52 -9.75 2.52
N PHE A 158 7.82 -10.02 3.78
CA PHE A 158 8.76 -11.07 4.15
C PHE A 158 8.29 -12.49 3.83
N LEU A 159 6.98 -12.77 3.84
CA LEU A 159 6.45 -14.06 3.42
C LEU A 159 6.65 -14.30 1.92
N ILE A 160 6.67 -13.25 1.10
CA ILE A 160 7.01 -13.36 -0.33
C ILE A 160 8.51 -13.68 -0.47
N ALA A 161 9.38 -12.98 0.27
CA ALA A 161 10.82 -13.26 0.29
C ALA A 161 11.15 -14.66 0.84
N ALA A 162 10.32 -15.17 1.74
CA ALA A 162 10.40 -16.54 2.25
C ALA A 162 9.81 -17.60 1.29
N GLU A 163 9.51 -17.24 0.03
CA GLU A 163 8.92 -18.12 -0.99
C GLU A 163 7.56 -18.72 -0.59
N ARG A 164 6.82 -18.00 0.28
CA ARG A 164 5.52 -18.42 0.82
C ARG A 164 4.38 -17.41 0.55
N PRO A 165 4.23 -16.84 -0.69
CA PRO A 165 3.20 -15.84 -0.96
C PRO A 165 1.78 -16.36 -0.76
N LYS A 166 1.51 -17.66 -1.00
CA LYS A 166 0.21 -18.29 -0.73
C LYS A 166 -0.14 -18.31 0.75
N PHE A 167 0.86 -18.51 1.62
CA PHE A 167 0.66 -18.48 3.06
C PHE A 167 0.38 -17.05 3.53
N GLY A 168 1.05 -16.05 2.95
CA GLY A 168 0.74 -14.63 3.18
C GLY A 168 -0.70 -14.29 2.80
N LEU A 169 -1.15 -14.75 1.64
CA LEU A 169 -2.55 -14.60 1.22
C LEU A 169 -3.52 -15.24 2.23
N LEU A 170 -3.26 -16.48 2.66
CA LEU A 170 -4.12 -17.17 3.61
C LEU A 170 -4.25 -16.42 4.94
N ILE A 171 -3.14 -15.88 5.45
CA ILE A 171 -3.15 -15.08 6.70
C ILE A 171 -3.92 -13.78 6.50
N THR A 172 -3.74 -13.09 5.37
CA THR A 172 -4.48 -11.85 5.07
C THR A 172 -5.98 -12.12 4.94
N LEU A 173 -6.37 -13.22 4.29
CA LEU A 173 -7.76 -13.63 4.23
C LEU A 173 -8.32 -13.96 5.62
N ALA A 174 -7.57 -14.69 6.45
CA ALA A 174 -7.97 -15.01 7.82
C ALA A 174 -8.15 -13.74 8.67
N ALA A 175 -7.19 -12.79 8.57
CA ALA A 175 -7.30 -11.51 9.27
C ALA A 175 -8.51 -10.70 8.82
N GLY A 176 -8.74 -10.57 7.49
CA GLY A 176 -9.88 -9.82 6.97
C GLY A 176 -11.23 -10.48 7.30
N VAL A 177 -11.34 -11.80 7.22
CA VAL A 177 -12.56 -12.53 7.66
C VAL A 177 -12.78 -12.34 9.16
N THR A 178 -11.72 -12.42 9.97
CA THR A 178 -11.80 -12.14 11.42
C THR A 178 -12.34 -10.74 11.67
N ASN A 179 -11.84 -9.72 10.97
CA ASN A 179 -12.35 -8.35 11.09
C ASN A 179 -13.83 -8.29 10.76
N MET A 180 -14.26 -8.77 9.58
CA MET A 180 -15.66 -8.72 9.16
C MET A 180 -16.61 -9.45 10.12
N VAL A 181 -16.21 -10.62 10.63
CA VAL A 181 -17.01 -11.39 11.60
C VAL A 181 -17.11 -10.65 12.94
N LEU A 182 -16.00 -10.09 13.42
CA LEU A 182 -15.99 -9.35 14.69
C LEU A 182 -16.71 -8.00 14.59
N ASP A 183 -16.67 -7.32 13.44
CA ASP A 183 -17.48 -6.13 13.20
C ASP A 183 -18.97 -6.44 13.24
N ALA A 184 -19.39 -7.50 12.56
CA ALA A 184 -20.77 -7.96 12.62
C ALA A 184 -21.20 -8.29 14.06
N LEU A 185 -20.32 -8.92 14.85
CA LEU A 185 -20.59 -9.30 16.23
C LEU A 185 -20.56 -8.10 17.19
N PHE A 186 -19.47 -7.33 17.20
CA PHE A 186 -19.27 -6.27 18.20
C PHE A 186 -20.06 -5.00 17.86
N VAL A 187 -20.12 -4.63 16.58
CA VAL A 187 -20.84 -3.43 16.15
C VAL A 187 -22.30 -3.74 15.85
N GLY A 188 -22.59 -4.86 15.15
CA GLY A 188 -23.94 -5.22 14.75
C GLY A 188 -24.77 -5.83 15.88
N VAL A 189 -24.26 -6.88 16.54
CA VAL A 189 -25.01 -7.65 17.55
C VAL A 189 -24.87 -7.03 18.95
N PHE A 190 -23.65 -6.83 19.43
CA PHE A 190 -23.40 -6.32 20.79
C PHE A 190 -23.58 -4.81 20.89
N ARG A 191 -23.60 -4.09 19.76
CA ARG A 191 -23.77 -2.64 19.68
C ARG A 191 -22.76 -1.86 20.50
N TRP A 192 -21.49 -2.31 20.51
CA TRP A 192 -20.39 -1.62 21.17
C TRP A 192 -19.94 -0.35 20.39
N GLY A 193 -20.60 -0.04 19.28
CA GLY A 193 -20.33 1.15 18.47
C GLY A 193 -18.87 1.23 18.01
N ILE A 194 -18.29 2.41 18.15
CA ILE A 194 -16.93 2.73 17.70
C ILE A 194 -15.84 1.90 18.41
N ALA A 195 -16.04 1.59 19.68
CA ALA A 195 -15.10 0.74 20.44
C ALA A 195 -15.09 -0.70 19.89
N GLY A 196 -16.26 -1.21 19.50
CA GLY A 196 -16.38 -2.53 18.89
C GLY A 196 -15.61 -2.64 17.58
N ALA A 197 -15.74 -1.65 16.69
CA ALA A 197 -15.00 -1.58 15.44
C ALA A 197 -13.48 -1.50 15.68
N ALA A 198 -13.02 -0.66 16.62
CA ALA A 198 -11.62 -0.55 16.96
C ALA A 198 -11.01 -1.87 17.49
N ILE A 199 -11.74 -2.58 18.34
CA ILE A 199 -11.32 -3.89 18.89
C ILE A 199 -11.29 -4.95 17.78
N ALA A 200 -12.30 -5.00 16.91
CA ALA A 200 -12.36 -5.93 15.80
C ALA A 200 -11.14 -5.74 14.85
N THR A 201 -10.86 -4.50 14.50
CA THR A 201 -9.67 -4.13 13.71
C THR A 201 -8.38 -4.56 14.42
N GLY A 202 -8.23 -4.27 15.71
CA GLY A 202 -7.04 -4.64 16.49
C GLY A 202 -6.81 -6.15 16.58
N ILE A 203 -7.87 -6.94 16.80
CA ILE A 203 -7.78 -8.41 16.83
C ILE A 203 -7.38 -8.95 15.45
N SER A 204 -7.98 -8.44 14.38
CA SER A 204 -7.64 -8.87 13.02
C SER A 204 -6.18 -8.57 12.66
N GLN A 205 -5.67 -7.40 13.04
CA GLN A 205 -4.26 -7.03 12.89
C GLN A 205 -3.34 -7.94 13.73
N THR A 206 -3.79 -8.38 14.90
CA THR A 206 -3.06 -9.33 15.73
C THR A 206 -2.94 -10.69 15.05
N VAL A 207 -4.01 -11.17 14.42
CA VAL A 207 -3.94 -12.39 13.59
C VAL A 207 -2.93 -12.20 12.45
N GLY A 208 -3.01 -11.07 11.73
CA GLY A 208 -2.11 -10.77 10.62
C GLY A 208 -0.64 -10.60 10.99
N GLY A 209 -0.34 -10.13 12.21
CA GLY A 209 1.03 -9.89 12.70
C GLY A 209 1.62 -11.06 13.50
N VAL A 210 0.85 -11.62 14.43
CA VAL A 210 1.36 -12.65 15.36
C VAL A 210 1.46 -14.02 14.69
N VAL A 211 0.55 -14.40 13.82
CA VAL A 211 0.60 -15.71 13.14
C VAL A 211 1.86 -15.86 12.30
N PRO A 212 2.26 -14.89 11.44
CA PRO A 212 3.55 -14.97 10.76
C PRO A 212 4.75 -14.92 11.71
N LEU A 213 4.68 -14.14 12.78
CA LEU A 213 5.75 -14.11 13.78
C LEU A 213 6.01 -15.49 14.36
N MET A 214 4.96 -16.20 14.76
CA MET A 214 5.05 -17.59 15.27
C MET A 214 5.55 -18.55 14.20
N TYR A 215 5.12 -18.37 12.94
CA TYR A 215 5.63 -19.16 11.82
C TYR A 215 7.15 -19.01 11.68
N PHE A 216 7.70 -17.80 11.67
CA PHE A 216 9.13 -17.56 11.53
C PHE A 216 9.96 -17.97 12.76
N LEU A 217 9.34 -18.00 13.93
CA LEU A 217 9.98 -18.49 15.17
C LEU A 217 10.12 -20.01 15.16
N PHE A 218 9.10 -20.76 14.73
CA PHE A 218 9.04 -22.21 14.90
C PHE A 218 9.28 -23.02 13.62
N SER A 219 9.17 -22.41 12.43
CA SER A 219 9.34 -23.12 11.17
C SER A 219 10.79 -23.54 10.93
N LYS A 220 11.00 -24.86 10.73
CA LYS A 220 12.29 -25.40 10.33
C LYS A 220 12.51 -25.43 8.81
N SER A 221 11.45 -25.24 8.02
CA SER A 221 11.47 -25.37 6.55
C SER A 221 11.50 -24.02 5.81
N SER A 222 11.40 -22.91 6.52
CA SER A 222 11.44 -21.56 5.91
C SER A 222 12.87 -21.15 5.58
N PRO A 223 13.12 -20.52 4.41
CA PRO A 223 14.43 -19.93 4.10
C PRO A 223 14.77 -18.80 5.08
N LEU A 224 13.78 -18.08 5.61
CA LEU A 224 13.94 -17.05 6.64
C LEU A 224 13.49 -17.58 8.00
N ARG A 225 14.28 -17.30 9.02
CA ARG A 225 14.02 -17.68 10.42
C ARG A 225 14.45 -16.57 11.38
N LEU A 226 13.69 -16.40 12.45
CA LEU A 226 14.09 -15.52 13.54
C LEU A 226 15.15 -16.18 14.39
N ARG A 227 16.25 -15.46 14.63
CA ARG A 227 17.38 -15.87 15.45
C ARG A 227 17.85 -14.71 16.32
N TRP A 228 18.58 -15.01 17.37
CA TRP A 228 19.32 -13.98 18.11
C TRP A 228 20.34 -13.33 17.17
N THR A 229 20.36 -12.00 17.13
CA THR A 229 21.24 -11.23 16.26
C THR A 229 21.84 -10.05 17.00
N LYS A 230 22.98 -9.59 16.52
CA LYS A 230 23.55 -8.32 16.96
C LYS A 230 22.83 -7.17 16.26
N PHE A 231 22.73 -6.06 16.94
CA PHE A 231 22.11 -4.86 16.38
C PHE A 231 23.14 -4.09 15.56
N GLU A 232 22.94 -4.02 14.26
CA GLU A 232 23.79 -3.28 13.33
C GLU A 232 23.01 -2.08 12.77
N VAL A 233 23.48 -0.87 13.13
CA VAL A 233 22.78 0.39 12.75
C VAL A 233 22.79 0.62 11.25
N GLN A 234 23.90 0.35 10.55
CA GLN A 234 24.04 0.65 9.13
C GLN A 234 23.08 -0.12 8.21
N PRO A 235 22.92 -1.46 8.33
CA PRO A 235 21.93 -2.20 7.55
C PRO A 235 20.49 -1.77 7.88
N LEU A 236 20.22 -1.44 9.13
CA LEU A 236 18.91 -0.95 9.54
C LEU A 236 18.56 0.39 8.88
N LEU A 237 19.48 1.35 8.92
CA LEU A 237 19.29 2.66 8.26
C LEU A 237 19.14 2.50 6.74
N ARG A 238 19.89 1.58 6.12
CA ARG A 238 19.71 1.25 4.70
C ARG A 238 18.33 0.69 4.41
N SER A 239 17.84 -0.21 5.25
CA SER A 239 16.48 -0.75 5.14
C SER A 239 15.42 0.36 5.25
N CYS A 240 15.53 1.24 6.24
CA CYS A 240 14.62 2.38 6.41
C CYS A 240 14.68 3.34 5.21
N ALA A 241 15.89 3.71 4.77
CA ALA A 241 16.07 4.58 3.61
C ALA A 241 15.49 3.95 2.33
N ASN A 242 15.69 2.64 2.16
CA ASN A 242 15.20 1.92 0.99
C ASN A 242 13.68 1.78 0.96
N GLY A 243 13.03 1.63 2.12
CA GLY A 243 11.56 1.58 2.23
C GLY A 243 10.91 2.95 2.42
N SER A 244 11.65 4.05 2.44
CA SER A 244 11.12 5.39 2.67
C SER A 244 10.12 5.85 1.60
N SER A 245 10.16 5.28 0.39
CA SER A 245 9.19 5.50 -0.67
C SER A 245 7.76 5.15 -0.25
N GLU A 246 7.57 4.08 0.51
CA GLU A 246 6.26 3.67 1.03
C GLU A 246 5.74 4.64 2.10
N LEU A 247 6.63 5.08 2.99
CA LEU A 247 6.29 6.09 3.99
C LEU A 247 5.88 7.40 3.33
N MET A 248 6.67 7.87 2.34
CA MET A 248 6.36 9.07 1.58
C MET A 248 5.01 8.95 0.85
N SER A 249 4.73 7.83 0.21
CA SER A 249 3.47 7.61 -0.51
C SER A 249 2.26 7.67 0.42
N ASN A 250 2.33 7.06 1.61
CA ASN A 250 1.23 7.06 2.58
C ASN A 250 0.97 8.46 3.16
N ILE A 251 2.02 9.18 3.55
CA ILE A 251 1.89 10.56 4.06
C ILE A 251 1.34 11.47 2.97
N SER A 252 1.91 11.40 1.76
CA SER A 252 1.50 12.22 0.63
C SER A 252 0.06 11.95 0.23
N GLY A 253 -0.36 10.68 0.21
CA GLY A 253 -1.73 10.30 -0.12
C GLY A 253 -2.76 10.95 0.81
N SER A 254 -2.48 10.99 2.11
CA SER A 254 -3.34 11.67 3.08
C SER A 254 -3.41 13.18 2.85
N LEU A 255 -2.28 13.83 2.61
CA LEU A 255 -2.23 15.29 2.36
C LEU A 255 -2.93 15.65 1.04
N ILE A 256 -2.72 14.88 -0.01
CA ILE A 256 -3.35 15.11 -1.32
C ILE A 256 -4.84 14.87 -1.27
N GLY A 257 -5.32 13.85 -0.54
CA GLY A 257 -6.74 13.63 -0.33
C GLY A 257 -7.44 14.85 0.32
N MET A 258 -6.80 15.44 1.34
CA MET A 258 -7.30 16.67 1.95
C MET A 258 -7.32 17.85 0.96
N LEU A 259 -6.26 18.00 0.15
CA LEU A 259 -6.17 19.05 -0.85
C LEU A 259 -7.25 18.91 -1.94
N TYR A 260 -7.47 17.69 -2.45
CA TYR A 260 -8.55 17.42 -3.40
C TYR A 260 -9.91 17.79 -2.83
N ASN A 261 -10.20 17.33 -1.61
CA ASN A 261 -11.48 17.64 -0.95
C ASN A 261 -11.68 19.14 -0.76
N ALA A 262 -10.64 19.87 -0.38
CA ALA A 262 -10.71 21.34 -0.21
C ALA A 262 -10.99 22.05 -1.56
N GLN A 263 -10.33 21.65 -2.63
CA GLN A 263 -10.56 22.22 -3.96
C GLN A 263 -11.95 21.85 -4.50
N LEU A 264 -12.35 20.58 -4.40
CA LEU A 264 -13.66 20.14 -4.85
C LEU A 264 -14.80 20.81 -4.10
N MET A 265 -14.65 20.98 -2.78
CA MET A 265 -15.63 21.73 -1.98
C MET A 265 -15.75 23.19 -2.45
N ARG A 266 -14.64 23.80 -2.87
CA ARG A 266 -14.63 25.18 -3.38
C ARG A 266 -15.31 25.32 -4.74
N PHE A 267 -15.12 24.36 -5.65
CA PHE A 267 -15.61 24.43 -7.04
C PHE A 267 -17.01 23.83 -7.23
N LEU A 268 -17.31 22.73 -6.56
CA LEU A 268 -18.50 21.89 -6.79
C LEU A 268 -19.31 21.63 -5.49
N GLY A 269 -18.81 22.07 -4.33
CA GLY A 269 -19.46 21.75 -3.07
C GLY A 269 -19.46 20.27 -2.74
N GLU A 270 -20.54 19.81 -2.11
CA GLU A 270 -20.69 18.39 -1.67
C GLU A 270 -20.70 17.40 -2.84
N ASP A 271 -21.25 17.78 -3.99
CA ASP A 271 -21.34 16.93 -5.19
C ASP A 271 -19.96 16.56 -5.73
N GLY A 272 -19.00 17.52 -5.70
CA GLY A 272 -17.63 17.26 -6.09
C GLY A 272 -16.94 16.26 -5.18
N VAL A 273 -17.12 16.40 -3.86
CA VAL A 273 -16.55 15.50 -2.86
C VAL A 273 -17.15 14.09 -2.98
N ALA A 274 -18.47 14.00 -3.20
CA ALA A 274 -19.16 12.72 -3.41
C ALA A 274 -18.66 12.02 -4.68
N THR A 275 -18.55 12.76 -5.79
CA THR A 275 -17.98 12.25 -7.04
C THR A 275 -16.57 11.70 -6.85
N TYR A 276 -15.69 12.45 -6.18
CA TYR A 276 -14.33 12.02 -5.89
C TYR A 276 -14.28 10.76 -5.03
N GLY A 277 -15.18 10.65 -4.06
CA GLY A 277 -15.31 9.44 -3.25
C GLY A 277 -15.56 8.18 -4.09
N VAL A 278 -16.43 8.27 -5.09
CA VAL A 278 -16.71 7.16 -6.02
C VAL A 278 -15.47 6.81 -6.85
N LEU A 279 -14.76 7.81 -7.38
CA LEU A 279 -13.51 7.59 -8.12
C LEU A 279 -12.46 6.90 -7.24
N MET A 280 -12.34 7.29 -5.96
CA MET A 280 -11.36 6.71 -5.03
C MET A 280 -11.62 5.23 -4.75
N TYR A 281 -12.87 4.77 -4.65
CA TYR A 281 -13.16 3.35 -4.47
C TYR A 281 -12.63 2.51 -5.63
N VAL A 282 -12.77 2.97 -6.85
CA VAL A 282 -12.25 2.28 -8.04
C VAL A 282 -10.72 2.35 -8.08
N GLN A 283 -10.17 3.53 -7.79
CA GLN A 283 -8.72 3.73 -7.73
C GLN A 283 -8.06 2.81 -6.71
N PHE A 284 -8.63 2.63 -5.50
CA PHE A 284 -8.07 1.75 -4.49
C PHE A 284 -7.93 0.31 -4.98
N ILE A 285 -8.93 -0.20 -5.71
CA ILE A 285 -8.88 -1.56 -6.25
C ILE A 285 -7.82 -1.67 -7.36
N PHE A 286 -7.76 -0.71 -8.29
CA PHE A 286 -6.82 -0.75 -9.41
C PHE A 286 -5.39 -0.58 -8.95
N VAL A 287 -5.12 0.41 -8.10
CA VAL A 287 -3.79 0.62 -7.51
C VAL A 287 -3.36 -0.57 -6.64
N ALA A 288 -4.29 -1.24 -5.97
CA ALA A 288 -3.97 -2.46 -5.21
C ALA A 288 -3.45 -3.59 -6.12
N ILE A 289 -3.94 -3.71 -7.36
CA ILE A 289 -3.42 -4.68 -8.34
C ILE A 289 -1.96 -4.33 -8.71
N ASP A 290 -1.68 -3.06 -9.01
CA ASP A 290 -0.34 -2.60 -9.37
C ASP A 290 0.65 -2.75 -8.21
N ILE A 291 0.24 -2.39 -7.00
CA ILE A 291 1.04 -2.57 -5.78
C ILE A 291 1.28 -4.07 -5.51
N GLY A 292 0.25 -4.89 -5.60
CA GLY A 292 0.34 -6.33 -5.37
C GLY A 292 1.30 -7.03 -6.33
N TYR A 293 1.29 -6.63 -7.61
CA TYR A 293 2.25 -7.10 -8.60
C TYR A 293 3.68 -6.65 -8.24
N SER A 294 3.85 -5.37 -7.92
CA SER A 294 5.14 -4.76 -7.62
C SER A 294 5.79 -5.37 -6.37
N ILE A 295 5.04 -5.51 -5.28
CA ILE A 295 5.50 -6.15 -4.04
C ILE A 295 5.83 -7.63 -4.29
N GLY A 296 5.04 -8.32 -5.12
CA GLY A 296 5.29 -9.71 -5.49
C GLY A 296 6.58 -9.91 -6.27
N CYS A 297 6.93 -8.95 -7.16
CA CYS A 297 8.15 -8.98 -7.96
C CYS A 297 9.40 -8.53 -7.18
N ALA A 298 9.27 -7.65 -6.19
CA ALA A 298 10.40 -7.02 -5.53
C ALA A 298 11.42 -8.00 -4.93
N PRO A 299 11.05 -9.06 -4.18
CA PRO A 299 12.01 -10.02 -3.65
C PRO A 299 12.77 -10.79 -4.74
N ILE A 300 12.10 -11.11 -5.87
CA ILE A 300 12.72 -11.79 -7.01
C ILE A 300 13.79 -10.90 -7.63
N ILE A 301 13.45 -9.63 -7.88
CA ILE A 301 14.36 -8.63 -8.44
C ILE A 301 15.57 -8.43 -7.51
N SER A 302 15.32 -8.26 -6.21
CA SER A 302 16.39 -8.11 -5.21
C SER A 302 17.32 -9.31 -5.14
N TYR A 303 16.76 -10.52 -5.20
CA TYR A 303 17.52 -11.77 -5.20
C TYR A 303 18.47 -11.82 -6.41
N HIS A 304 17.93 -11.62 -7.62
CA HIS A 304 18.75 -11.66 -8.84
C HIS A 304 19.76 -10.52 -8.91
N TYR A 305 19.45 -9.37 -8.32
CA TYR A 305 20.42 -8.28 -8.16
C TYR A 305 21.58 -8.71 -7.24
N GLY A 306 21.30 -9.32 -6.08
CA GLY A 306 22.34 -9.87 -5.19
C GLY A 306 23.16 -10.97 -5.85
N ALA A 307 22.52 -11.84 -6.62
CA ALA A 307 23.16 -12.91 -7.38
C ALA A 307 23.91 -12.44 -8.63
N GLN A 308 23.94 -11.14 -8.94
CA GLN A 308 24.55 -10.54 -10.14
C GLN A 308 24.00 -11.14 -11.46
N ASN A 309 22.74 -11.59 -11.45
CA ASN A 309 22.09 -12.20 -12.61
C ASN A 309 21.40 -11.10 -13.46
N HIS A 310 22.20 -10.36 -14.20
CA HIS A 310 21.75 -9.24 -15.06
C HIS A 310 20.75 -9.68 -16.16
N PRO A 311 20.93 -10.84 -16.83
CA PRO A 311 19.95 -11.34 -17.79
C PRO A 311 18.54 -11.50 -17.20
N GLU A 312 18.44 -12.03 -15.97
CA GLU A 312 17.14 -12.20 -15.32
C GLU A 312 16.57 -10.84 -14.81
N LEU A 313 17.41 -9.92 -14.36
CA LEU A 313 16.97 -8.55 -14.05
C LEU A 313 16.33 -7.87 -15.26
N ARG A 314 16.98 -7.97 -16.44
CA ARG A 314 16.41 -7.47 -17.69
C ARG A 314 15.11 -8.15 -18.07
N ASN A 315 15.03 -9.48 -17.90
CA ASN A 315 13.84 -10.26 -18.14
C ASN A 315 12.66 -9.79 -17.27
N LEU A 316 12.90 -9.61 -15.97
CA LEU A 316 11.91 -9.15 -14.99
C LEU A 316 11.46 -7.70 -15.25
N LEU A 317 12.40 -6.79 -15.53
CA LEU A 317 12.09 -5.41 -15.89
C LEU A 317 11.22 -5.34 -17.15
N THR A 318 11.62 -6.05 -18.21
CA THR A 318 10.88 -6.04 -19.49
C THR A 318 9.48 -6.63 -19.32
N LYS A 319 9.34 -7.71 -18.57
CA LYS A 319 8.03 -8.33 -18.29
C LYS A 319 7.18 -7.42 -17.41
N GLY A 320 7.77 -6.80 -16.38
CA GLY A 320 7.08 -5.86 -15.51
C GLY A 320 6.51 -4.68 -16.28
N LEU A 321 7.32 -4.02 -17.11
CA LEU A 321 6.86 -2.90 -17.93
C LEU A 321 5.75 -3.30 -18.92
N LYS A 322 5.85 -4.48 -19.56
CA LYS A 322 4.79 -4.99 -20.43
C LYS A 322 3.50 -5.28 -19.68
N VAL A 323 3.58 -5.90 -18.50
CA VAL A 323 2.42 -6.21 -17.66
C VAL A 323 1.76 -4.90 -17.21
N MET A 324 2.52 -3.91 -16.73
CA MET A 324 1.98 -2.60 -16.33
C MET A 324 1.31 -1.89 -17.51
N GLY A 325 1.88 -1.95 -18.71
CA GLY A 325 1.26 -1.38 -19.90
C GLY A 325 -0.08 -2.04 -20.25
N ILE A 326 -0.14 -3.37 -20.21
CA ILE A 326 -1.39 -4.11 -20.46
C ILE A 326 -2.42 -3.80 -19.37
N LEU A 327 -2.04 -3.85 -18.10
CA LEU A 327 -2.92 -3.53 -16.98
C LEU A 327 -3.44 -2.09 -17.07
N GLY A 328 -2.59 -1.11 -17.34
CA GLY A 328 -2.97 0.28 -17.48
C GLY A 328 -4.02 0.48 -18.60
N ILE A 329 -3.82 -0.15 -19.76
CA ILE A 329 -4.79 -0.10 -20.88
C ILE A 329 -6.10 -0.75 -20.44
N VAL A 330 -6.06 -1.95 -19.88
CA VAL A 330 -7.26 -2.69 -19.44
C VAL A 330 -8.03 -1.91 -18.38
N MET A 331 -7.35 -1.38 -17.38
CA MET A 331 -7.97 -0.59 -16.30
C MET A 331 -8.60 0.70 -16.82
N THR A 332 -7.92 1.42 -17.72
CA THR A 332 -8.43 2.64 -18.33
C THR A 332 -9.69 2.35 -19.14
N ILE A 333 -9.66 1.33 -20.01
CA ILE A 333 -10.83 0.92 -20.79
C ILE A 333 -11.96 0.47 -19.87
N ALA A 334 -11.67 -0.32 -18.85
CA ALA A 334 -12.67 -0.79 -17.88
C ALA A 334 -13.33 0.38 -17.13
N ALA A 335 -12.53 1.34 -16.62
CA ALA A 335 -13.05 2.49 -15.90
C ALA A 335 -13.94 3.38 -16.79
N ILE A 336 -13.53 3.64 -18.03
CA ILE A 336 -14.32 4.43 -18.98
C ILE A 336 -15.61 3.68 -19.38
N SER A 337 -15.50 2.39 -19.72
CA SER A 337 -16.65 1.59 -20.17
C SER A 337 -17.67 1.35 -19.05
N LEU A 338 -17.21 1.18 -17.82
CA LEU A 338 -18.06 0.94 -16.66
C LEU A 338 -18.49 2.22 -15.94
N SER A 339 -18.04 3.39 -16.39
CA SER A 339 -18.28 4.68 -15.71
C SER A 339 -19.77 4.95 -15.44
N GLY A 340 -20.64 4.70 -16.42
CA GLY A 340 -22.09 4.85 -16.28
C GLY A 340 -22.68 3.86 -15.27
N THR A 341 -22.27 2.60 -15.31
CA THR A 341 -22.72 1.57 -14.37
C THR A 341 -22.26 1.88 -12.95
N LEU A 342 -21.00 2.25 -12.78
CA LEU A 342 -20.43 2.61 -11.48
C LEU A 342 -21.10 3.86 -10.91
N ALA A 343 -21.30 4.91 -11.72
CA ALA A 343 -22.02 6.10 -11.30
C ALA A 343 -23.46 5.75 -10.85
N ASN A 344 -24.19 4.94 -11.61
CA ASN A 344 -25.53 4.52 -11.22
C ASN A 344 -25.58 3.70 -9.92
N ILE A 345 -24.59 2.84 -9.67
CA ILE A 345 -24.53 2.03 -8.44
C ILE A 345 -24.35 2.92 -7.21
N PHE A 346 -23.45 3.90 -7.28
CA PHE A 346 -23.07 4.72 -6.12
C PHE A 346 -23.94 5.96 -5.92
N VAL A 347 -24.34 6.62 -7.03
CA VAL A 347 -25.00 7.93 -7.00
C VAL A 347 -26.24 7.99 -7.92
N GLY A 348 -26.81 6.86 -8.30
CA GLY A 348 -27.97 6.77 -9.19
C GLY A 348 -29.28 7.38 -8.66
N TYR A 349 -29.29 7.80 -7.39
CA TYR A 349 -30.40 8.53 -6.78
C TYR A 349 -30.48 10.01 -7.24
N ASP A 350 -29.42 10.56 -7.83
CA ASP A 350 -29.35 11.93 -8.36
C ASP A 350 -28.77 11.89 -9.78
N ALA A 351 -29.59 12.30 -10.77
CA ALA A 351 -29.22 12.26 -12.16
C ALA A 351 -28.08 13.24 -12.51
N THR A 352 -28.02 14.40 -11.86
CA THR A 352 -26.99 15.42 -12.08
C THR A 352 -25.65 14.93 -11.53
N LEU A 353 -25.65 14.38 -10.33
CA LEU A 353 -24.47 13.82 -9.70
C LEU A 353 -23.96 12.59 -10.45
N CYS A 354 -24.87 11.78 -11.00
CA CYS A 354 -24.54 10.62 -11.83
C CYS A 354 -23.80 11.04 -13.12
N GLU A 355 -24.27 12.08 -13.80
CA GLU A 355 -23.63 12.59 -15.02
C GLU A 355 -22.27 13.24 -14.70
N LEU A 356 -22.18 14.01 -13.63
CA LEU A 356 -20.93 14.58 -13.14
C LEU A 356 -19.89 13.48 -12.85
N THR A 357 -20.32 12.42 -12.14
CA THR A 357 -19.46 11.27 -11.81
C THR A 357 -18.98 10.53 -13.05
N ARG A 358 -19.87 10.32 -14.02
CA ARG A 358 -19.53 9.72 -15.31
C ARG A 358 -18.52 10.54 -16.09
N HIS A 359 -18.71 11.86 -16.16
CA HIS A 359 -17.77 12.79 -16.80
C HIS A 359 -16.40 12.76 -16.12
N ALA A 360 -16.39 12.83 -14.78
CA ALA A 360 -15.18 12.74 -13.99
C ALA A 360 -14.40 11.44 -14.23
N PHE A 361 -15.08 10.28 -14.33
CA PHE A 361 -14.45 9.01 -14.69
C PHE A 361 -13.74 9.06 -16.02
N HIS A 362 -14.35 9.69 -17.04
CA HIS A 362 -13.74 9.76 -18.37
C HIS A 362 -12.39 10.50 -18.35
N LEU A 363 -12.25 11.55 -17.54
CA LEU A 363 -11.03 12.35 -17.47
C LEU A 363 -9.99 11.73 -16.50
N PHE A 364 -10.48 11.24 -15.36
CA PHE A 364 -9.61 10.68 -14.31
C PHE A 364 -8.98 9.35 -14.72
N SER A 365 -9.69 8.54 -15.52
CA SER A 365 -9.27 7.17 -15.85
C SER A 365 -7.94 7.10 -16.61
N PHE A 366 -7.53 8.16 -17.29
CA PHE A 366 -6.22 8.20 -17.96
C PHE A 366 -5.05 8.13 -16.99
N ALA A 367 -5.26 8.42 -15.69
CA ALA A 367 -4.25 8.23 -14.67
C ALA A 367 -3.84 6.74 -14.55
N PHE A 368 -4.79 5.81 -14.71
CA PHE A 368 -4.52 4.37 -14.60
C PHE A 368 -3.57 3.87 -15.69
N LEU A 369 -3.51 4.55 -16.86
CA LEU A 369 -2.62 4.15 -17.94
C LEU A 369 -1.14 4.18 -17.52
N LEU A 370 -0.76 5.13 -16.67
CA LEU A 370 0.64 5.39 -16.30
C LEU A 370 0.96 5.07 -14.83
N ALA A 371 -0.06 4.99 -13.97
CA ALA A 371 0.13 4.76 -12.54
C ALA A 371 0.92 3.48 -12.26
N GLY A 372 0.58 2.38 -12.92
CA GLY A 372 1.27 1.10 -12.76
C GLY A 372 2.76 1.15 -13.10
N PHE A 373 3.14 1.89 -14.15
CA PHE A 373 4.56 2.07 -14.50
C PHE A 373 5.33 2.77 -13.38
N ASN A 374 4.77 3.85 -12.82
CA ASN A 374 5.41 4.63 -11.78
C ASN A 374 5.55 3.83 -10.48
N ILE A 375 4.50 3.09 -10.10
CA ILE A 375 4.50 2.20 -8.93
C ILE A 375 5.55 1.11 -9.11
N PHE A 376 5.54 0.44 -10.25
CA PHE A 376 6.48 -0.64 -10.53
C PHE A 376 7.93 -0.14 -10.58
N LEU A 377 8.23 0.99 -11.23
CA LEU A 377 9.57 1.54 -11.31
C LEU A 377 10.09 2.00 -9.94
N SER A 378 9.25 2.63 -9.13
CA SER A 378 9.62 2.95 -7.74
C SER A 378 9.98 1.68 -6.96
N SER A 379 9.12 0.65 -7.02
CA SER A 379 9.36 -0.65 -6.38
C SER A 379 10.59 -1.37 -6.95
N PHE A 380 10.85 -1.25 -8.25
CA PHE A 380 12.03 -1.80 -8.91
C PHE A 380 13.33 -1.20 -8.35
N PHE A 381 13.39 0.13 -8.17
CA PHE A 381 14.54 0.77 -7.54
C PHE A 381 14.67 0.44 -6.05
N THR A 382 13.57 0.29 -5.32
CA THR A 382 13.60 -0.26 -3.97
C THR A 382 14.22 -1.66 -3.96
N ALA A 383 13.82 -2.53 -4.88
CA ALA A 383 14.35 -3.88 -5.03
C ALA A 383 15.85 -3.90 -5.40
N LEU A 384 16.32 -2.93 -6.18
CA LEU A 384 17.75 -2.71 -6.45
C LEU A 384 18.51 -2.09 -5.26
N ASN A 385 17.87 -1.91 -4.11
CA ASN A 385 18.42 -1.25 -2.93
C ASN A 385 18.86 0.21 -3.20
N ASN A 386 18.16 0.90 -4.10
CA ASN A 386 18.33 2.33 -4.37
C ASN A 386 17.14 3.11 -3.81
N GLY A 387 17.07 3.22 -2.49
CA GLY A 387 16.00 3.92 -1.79
C GLY A 387 15.91 5.40 -2.14
N GLY A 388 17.03 6.04 -2.49
CA GLY A 388 17.04 7.45 -2.88
C GLY A 388 16.24 7.73 -4.15
N VAL A 389 16.47 6.94 -5.21
CA VAL A 389 15.70 7.05 -6.47
C VAL A 389 14.25 6.65 -6.27
N SER A 390 13.99 5.57 -5.54
CA SER A 390 12.63 5.13 -5.25
C SER A 390 11.83 6.18 -4.47
N ALA A 391 12.43 6.76 -3.42
CA ALA A 391 11.82 7.83 -2.64
C ALA A 391 11.59 9.10 -3.48
N ALA A 392 12.54 9.46 -4.36
CA ALA A 392 12.37 10.60 -5.25
C ALA A 392 11.18 10.40 -6.22
N ILE A 393 11.08 9.23 -6.86
CA ILE A 393 9.94 8.90 -7.74
C ILE A 393 8.63 8.99 -6.95
N SER A 394 8.56 8.36 -5.79
CA SER A 394 7.34 8.35 -4.96
C SER A 394 6.97 9.75 -4.49
N PHE A 395 7.90 10.52 -3.96
CA PHE A 395 7.65 11.87 -3.46
C PHE A 395 7.20 12.83 -4.57
N LEU A 396 7.90 12.84 -5.70
CA LEU A 396 7.53 13.68 -6.84
C LEU A 396 6.15 13.30 -7.37
N ARG A 397 5.88 11.99 -7.53
CA ARG A 397 4.62 11.48 -8.03
C ARG A 397 3.46 11.78 -7.09
N THR A 398 3.58 11.41 -5.81
CA THR A 398 2.44 11.39 -4.89
C THR A 398 2.21 12.72 -4.17
N LEU A 399 3.21 13.59 -4.09
CA LEU A 399 3.06 14.89 -3.45
C LEU A 399 3.24 16.05 -4.44
N VAL A 400 4.42 16.20 -5.03
CA VAL A 400 4.77 17.42 -5.77
C VAL A 400 3.89 17.58 -7.02
N PHE A 401 3.85 16.57 -7.88
CA PHE A 401 3.08 16.65 -9.12
C PHE A 401 1.58 16.62 -8.88
N GLN A 402 1.11 15.85 -7.89
CA GLN A 402 -0.30 15.83 -7.52
C GLN A 402 -0.74 17.20 -6.96
N ALA A 403 0.00 17.76 -6.00
CA ALA A 403 -0.33 19.08 -5.42
C ALA A 403 -0.29 20.18 -6.49
N ALA A 404 0.77 20.19 -7.32
CA ALA A 404 0.87 21.16 -8.40
C ALA A 404 -0.29 21.05 -9.39
N SER A 405 -0.63 19.84 -9.81
CA SER A 405 -1.72 19.60 -10.76
C SER A 405 -3.10 20.01 -10.19
N VAL A 406 -3.38 19.64 -8.92
CA VAL A 406 -4.64 19.97 -8.24
C VAL A 406 -4.82 21.47 -8.02
N ILE A 407 -3.71 22.23 -7.88
CA ILE A 407 -3.76 23.68 -7.68
C ILE A 407 -3.78 24.41 -9.04
N LEU A 408 -2.91 24.02 -9.98
CA LEU A 408 -2.66 24.80 -11.19
C LEU A 408 -3.65 24.49 -12.33
N LEU A 409 -4.02 23.22 -12.54
CA LEU A 409 -4.90 22.86 -13.64
C LEU A 409 -6.32 23.48 -13.55
N PRO A 410 -6.95 23.59 -12.37
CA PRO A 410 -8.22 24.28 -12.26
C PRO A 410 -8.17 25.77 -12.63
N MET A 411 -6.99 26.40 -12.55
CA MET A 411 -6.83 27.79 -12.98
C MET A 411 -6.93 27.97 -14.51
N ALA A 412 -6.72 26.90 -15.28
CA ALA A 412 -6.75 26.91 -16.75
C ALA A 412 -7.96 26.15 -17.33
N LEU A 413 -8.45 25.15 -16.63
CA LEU A 413 -9.48 24.20 -17.11
C LEU A 413 -10.70 24.15 -16.16
N ASP A 414 -10.83 25.06 -15.22
CA ASP A 414 -11.89 25.06 -14.22
C ASP A 414 -12.05 23.68 -13.53
N VAL A 415 -13.27 23.19 -13.40
CA VAL A 415 -13.60 21.93 -12.75
C VAL A 415 -12.92 20.74 -13.41
N ASP A 416 -12.81 20.74 -14.74
CA ASP A 416 -12.17 19.64 -15.48
C ASP A 416 -10.69 19.51 -15.13
N GLY A 417 -10.05 20.61 -14.74
CA GLY A 417 -8.68 20.60 -14.25
C GLY A 417 -8.48 19.73 -13.01
N LEU A 418 -9.48 19.62 -12.14
CA LEU A 418 -9.43 18.73 -10.97
C LEU A 418 -9.47 17.24 -11.37
N TRP A 419 -10.29 16.91 -12.36
CA TRP A 419 -10.38 15.54 -12.87
C TRP A 419 -9.15 15.12 -13.68
N TRP A 420 -8.54 16.05 -14.41
CA TRP A 420 -7.28 15.83 -15.13
C TRP A 420 -6.04 15.80 -14.23
N ALA A 421 -6.13 16.32 -13.01
CA ALA A 421 -4.95 16.51 -12.14
C ALA A 421 -4.20 15.22 -11.86
N ALA A 422 -4.91 14.12 -11.59
CA ALA A 422 -4.28 12.82 -11.37
C ALA A 422 -3.57 12.31 -12.64
N SER A 423 -4.20 12.44 -13.81
CA SER A 423 -3.62 12.02 -15.10
C SER A 423 -2.37 12.82 -15.45
N ALA A 424 -2.39 14.14 -15.24
CA ALA A 424 -1.25 15.01 -15.48
C ALA A 424 -0.07 14.70 -14.50
N ALA A 425 -0.37 14.48 -13.23
CA ALA A 425 0.63 14.12 -12.23
C ALA A 425 1.31 12.77 -12.57
N GLU A 426 0.53 11.77 -12.98
CA GLU A 426 1.09 10.47 -13.39
C GLU A 426 1.93 10.58 -14.67
N ALA A 427 1.55 11.45 -15.62
CA ALA A 427 2.34 11.70 -16.83
C ALA A 427 3.69 12.35 -16.51
N LEU A 428 3.71 13.37 -15.64
CA LEU A 428 4.95 14.00 -15.20
C LEU A 428 5.84 13.01 -14.43
N ALA A 429 5.25 12.21 -13.55
CA ALA A 429 5.95 11.18 -12.81
C ALA A 429 6.53 10.11 -13.74
N PHE A 430 5.82 9.73 -14.80
CA PHE A 430 6.30 8.76 -15.78
C PHE A 430 7.55 9.25 -16.51
N VAL A 431 7.58 10.52 -16.92
CA VAL A 431 8.79 11.13 -17.54
C VAL A 431 9.98 11.04 -16.59
N VAL A 432 9.78 11.38 -15.31
CA VAL A 432 10.83 11.29 -14.29
C VAL A 432 11.27 9.85 -14.05
N SER A 433 10.31 8.92 -13.94
CA SER A 433 10.59 7.50 -13.71
C SER A 433 11.42 6.89 -14.85
N ILE A 434 11.05 7.20 -16.10
CA ILE A 434 11.83 6.79 -17.28
C ILE A 434 13.20 7.49 -17.31
N GLY A 435 13.27 8.76 -16.93
CA GLY A 435 14.53 9.50 -16.81
C GLY A 435 15.50 8.80 -15.86
N PHE A 436 15.04 8.42 -14.65
CA PHE A 436 15.86 7.65 -13.72
C PHE A 436 16.23 6.27 -14.26
N LEU A 437 15.29 5.57 -14.90
CA LEU A 437 15.55 4.27 -15.51
C LEU A 437 16.68 4.36 -16.55
N LEU A 438 16.69 5.38 -17.39
CA LEU A 438 17.72 5.58 -18.40
C LEU A 438 19.06 6.06 -17.79
N ALA A 439 19.02 6.95 -16.79
CA ALA A 439 20.20 7.47 -16.13
C ALA A 439 20.97 6.39 -15.35
N MET A 440 20.25 5.47 -14.70
CA MET A 440 20.84 4.44 -13.84
C MET A 440 21.22 3.14 -14.57
N LYS A 441 20.96 3.03 -15.87
CA LYS A 441 21.22 1.80 -16.64
C LYS A 441 22.66 1.28 -16.55
N GLY A 442 23.65 2.20 -16.53
CA GLY A 442 25.05 1.84 -16.42
C GLY A 442 25.47 1.34 -15.04
N ASN A 443 24.75 1.73 -13.99
CA ASN A 443 25.06 1.32 -12.61
C ASN A 443 24.55 -0.09 -12.28
N TYR A 444 23.48 -0.53 -12.94
CA TYR A 444 22.78 -1.78 -12.62
C TYR A 444 22.77 -2.81 -13.75
N HIS A 445 23.29 -2.46 -14.93
CA HIS A 445 23.48 -3.34 -16.08
C HIS A 445 22.21 -4.08 -16.56
N TYR A 446 20.99 -3.59 -16.26
CA TYR A 446 19.74 -4.25 -16.62
C TYR A 446 19.34 -4.06 -18.10
N PHE A 447 20.14 -3.38 -18.91
CA PHE A 447 19.97 -3.30 -20.37
C PHE A 447 21.14 -3.93 -21.13
N ASP A 448 22.17 -4.41 -20.46
CA ASP A 448 23.32 -4.99 -21.14
C ASP A 448 22.89 -6.23 -21.93
N LYS A 449 23.36 -6.31 -23.16
CA LYS A 449 23.23 -7.51 -23.98
C LYS A 449 24.32 -8.47 -23.52
N THR A 450 23.92 -9.69 -23.18
CA THR A 450 24.86 -10.80 -23.01
C THR A 450 25.57 -11.11 -24.28
#